data_7d32dc9d01fdb96737b532f02c1aaef2
#
_entry.id   7d32dc9d01fdb96737b532f02c1aaef2
#
_cell.length_a   1.000
_cell.length_b   1.000
_cell.length_c   1.000
_cell.angle_alpha   90.00
_cell.angle_beta   90.00
_cell.angle_gamma   90.00
#
_symmetry.space_group_name_H-M   'P 1'
#
loop_
_entity.id
_entity.type
_entity.pdbx_description
1 polymer ?
#
loop_
_entity_poly.entity_id
_entity_poly.type
_entity_poly.pdbx_seq_one_letter_code
_entity_poly.pdbx_strand_id
1 'polypeptide(L)'
;LLRYLEETQKCDLSHFTALRRHSFEKTMLLDDATVVNLELFDSQSGTRKHTLFHILNYTQTPMGARLFRQWLRQPLLDLEAINERFDSVEEFRVNFMLCEKLRESLGSIQDLPRIMGRINLPVAGINDIVALRESLKPVQKLPLYLVEFQSPLLKIISDNFDPLTKLLDLLHRQFFETPSVKLREGGFMAAGISEELDELRNISRNSKQLLNEMLLNEREKTGIGSLKISYNKVFGYYLEVSNVHKASVPDNYIRKQTLVNAERYITSELKEFEEKIFTAEDRIGELEYELFQKLKTEINTNTRQVQKTAQDIAIVDTLAGLAYAAEHYQYVRPVLHPLQAPRKLYLKDCRHPVIEQIDLGEVFVPNDLDLVENKCRIMLITGPNMAGKSTYMRQVALNVLMAQCGSFVPATSAEISVVDRIFTRVGASDNLTLGQSTFMLEMNEAAAILNNATDRSLIILDEIGRGTSTFDGISIAWAIVEHLQKLNALTLCATHYHELTALAQELDSVANFSIRLEEEGEQ
;
A
#
# COMPACT_ATOMS: atom_id res chain seq x y z
N LEU A 1 -24.93 -4.37 -6.14
CA LEU A 1 -23.55 -4.78 -5.86
C LEU A 1 -23.47 -5.84 -4.76
N LEU A 2 -24.03 -5.62 -3.56
CA LEU A 2 -24.02 -6.60 -2.45
C LEU A 2 -24.62 -7.93 -2.87
N ARG A 3 -25.81 -7.93 -3.50
CA ARG A 3 -26.44 -9.16 -4.02
C ARG A 3 -25.55 -9.90 -5.04
N TYR A 4 -24.87 -9.18 -5.91
CA TYR A 4 -23.90 -9.76 -6.84
C TYR A 4 -22.72 -10.41 -6.11
N LEU A 5 -22.22 -9.79 -5.05
CA LEU A 5 -21.15 -10.35 -4.23
C LEU A 5 -21.61 -11.61 -3.47
N GLU A 6 -22.83 -11.63 -2.91
CA GLU A 6 -23.41 -12.83 -2.28
C GLU A 6 -23.50 -14.01 -3.27
N GLU A 7 -24.02 -13.73 -4.47
CA GLU A 7 -24.20 -14.75 -5.51
C GLU A 7 -22.88 -15.29 -6.05
N THR A 8 -21.84 -14.43 -6.18
CA THR A 8 -20.55 -14.80 -6.80
C THR A 8 -19.55 -15.34 -5.80
N GLN A 9 -19.46 -14.76 -4.62
CA GLN A 9 -18.46 -15.14 -3.60
C GLN A 9 -18.94 -16.29 -2.71
N LYS A 10 -20.25 -16.55 -2.67
CA LYS A 10 -20.88 -17.61 -1.84
C LYS A 10 -20.37 -17.60 -0.38
N CYS A 11 -20.06 -16.44 0.15
CA CYS A 11 -19.57 -16.24 1.51
C CYS A 11 -20.47 -15.25 2.25
N ASP A 12 -20.43 -15.30 3.59
CA ASP A 12 -21.10 -14.32 4.44
C ASP A 12 -20.50 -12.93 4.23
N LEU A 13 -21.35 -11.95 3.91
CA LEU A 13 -21.00 -10.55 3.72
C LEU A 13 -21.11 -9.71 5.00
N SER A 14 -21.26 -10.33 6.18
CA SER A 14 -21.36 -9.65 7.47
C SER A 14 -20.16 -8.74 7.78
N HIS A 15 -19.03 -8.98 7.13
CA HIS A 15 -17.85 -8.12 7.22
C HIS A 15 -17.99 -6.77 6.48
N PHE A 16 -18.98 -6.62 5.58
CA PHE A 16 -19.32 -5.33 4.98
C PHE A 16 -20.21 -4.54 5.94
N THR A 17 -19.60 -3.69 6.74
CA THR A 17 -20.31 -2.96 7.82
C THR A 17 -20.97 -1.66 7.37
N ALA A 18 -20.58 -1.09 6.23
CA ALA A 18 -21.14 0.15 5.69
C ALA A 18 -20.90 0.32 4.19
N LEU A 19 -21.89 0.91 3.52
CA LEU A 19 -21.74 1.49 2.19
C LEU A 19 -21.52 2.99 2.36
N ARG A 20 -20.39 3.51 1.88
CA ARG A 20 -20.13 4.96 1.87
C ARG A 20 -20.28 5.46 0.45
N ARG A 21 -21.10 6.51 0.28
CA ARG A 21 -21.16 7.26 -0.99
C ARG A 21 -19.84 8.03 -1.13
N HIS A 22 -19.09 7.78 -2.19
CA HIS A 22 -17.94 8.59 -2.53
C HIS A 22 -18.43 9.90 -3.18
N SER A 23 -18.13 11.05 -2.59
CA SER A 23 -18.40 12.35 -3.18
C SER A 23 -17.13 12.88 -3.81
N PHE A 24 -17.18 13.18 -5.10
CA PHE A 24 -16.08 13.84 -5.82
C PHE A 24 -16.04 15.36 -5.59
N GLU A 25 -17.02 15.93 -4.88
CA GLU A 25 -17.14 17.38 -4.67
C GLU A 25 -16.02 17.98 -3.82
N LYS A 26 -15.32 17.15 -3.05
CA LYS A 26 -14.23 17.57 -2.14
C LYS A 26 -12.84 17.31 -2.70
N THR A 27 -12.73 16.74 -3.88
CA THR A 27 -11.45 16.37 -4.47
C THR A 27 -11.31 16.90 -5.89
N MET A 28 -10.08 17.25 -6.24
CA MET A 28 -9.72 17.62 -7.61
C MET A 28 -10.03 16.47 -8.57
N LEU A 29 -10.59 16.79 -9.71
CA LEU A 29 -10.84 15.81 -10.77
C LEU A 29 -9.63 15.73 -11.70
N LEU A 30 -9.10 14.54 -11.83
CA LEU A 30 -8.05 14.17 -12.79
C LEU A 30 -8.62 13.13 -13.74
N ASP A 31 -8.64 13.42 -15.02
CA ASP A 31 -8.96 12.42 -16.04
C ASP A 31 -7.81 11.44 -16.26
N ASP A 32 -8.08 10.34 -16.94
CA ASP A 32 -7.06 9.32 -17.17
C ASP A 32 -5.94 9.82 -18.09
N ALA A 33 -6.23 10.70 -19.04
CA ALA A 33 -5.24 11.32 -19.89
C ALA A 33 -4.25 12.16 -19.06
N THR A 34 -4.75 13.01 -18.16
CA THR A 34 -3.91 13.81 -17.26
C THR A 34 -3.03 12.94 -16.35
N VAL A 35 -3.56 11.84 -15.81
CA VAL A 35 -2.78 10.92 -14.97
C VAL A 35 -1.62 10.30 -15.74
N VAL A 36 -1.85 9.92 -17.00
CA VAL A 36 -0.83 9.34 -17.89
C VAL A 36 0.16 10.41 -18.34
N ASN A 37 -0.31 11.58 -18.78
CA ASN A 37 0.53 12.66 -19.29
C ASN A 37 1.45 13.25 -18.23
N LEU A 38 1.03 13.29 -16.96
CA LEU A 38 1.84 13.72 -15.82
C LEU A 38 2.69 12.60 -15.24
N GLU A 39 2.61 11.39 -15.79
CA GLU A 39 3.38 10.22 -15.33
C GLU A 39 3.27 10.00 -13.81
N LEU A 40 2.03 10.03 -13.29
CA LEU A 40 1.83 9.94 -11.85
C LEU A 40 2.19 8.56 -11.29
N PHE A 41 1.88 7.48 -12.02
CA PHE A 41 2.02 6.09 -11.54
C PHE A 41 2.78 5.17 -12.47
N ASP A 42 2.75 5.44 -13.75
CA ASP A 42 3.44 4.69 -14.79
C ASP A 42 4.07 5.69 -15.77
N SER A 43 5.34 5.50 -16.12
CA SER A 43 6.04 6.37 -17.05
C SER A 43 5.81 5.93 -18.52
N GLN A 44 5.96 6.84 -19.46
CA GLN A 44 5.87 6.54 -20.90
C GLN A 44 6.92 5.49 -21.34
N SER A 45 8.04 5.39 -20.64
CA SER A 45 9.05 4.36 -20.85
C SER A 45 8.65 2.97 -20.32
N GLY A 46 7.45 2.81 -19.74
CA GLY A 46 6.97 1.56 -19.14
C GLY A 46 7.64 1.20 -17.80
N THR A 47 8.48 2.07 -17.25
CA THR A 47 9.11 1.88 -15.95
C THR A 47 8.31 2.59 -14.87
N ARG A 48 8.28 2.03 -13.65
CA ARG A 48 7.67 2.71 -12.50
C ARG A 48 8.64 3.64 -11.77
N LYS A 49 9.94 3.57 -12.08
CA LYS A 49 10.98 4.29 -11.33
C LYS A 49 10.95 5.80 -11.52
N HIS A 50 10.51 6.30 -12.68
CA HIS A 50 10.51 7.71 -13.02
C HIS A 50 9.08 8.27 -13.01
N THR A 51 8.35 8.04 -11.91
CA THR A 51 6.98 8.55 -11.72
C THR A 51 6.92 9.39 -10.46
N LEU A 52 5.96 10.31 -10.40
CA LEU A 52 5.77 11.15 -9.20
C LEU A 52 5.55 10.30 -7.95
N PHE A 53 4.73 9.26 -8.07
CA PHE A 53 4.48 8.34 -6.96
C PHE A 53 5.76 7.68 -6.46
N HIS A 54 6.63 7.21 -7.35
CA HIS A 54 7.86 6.54 -6.95
C HIS A 54 8.83 7.46 -6.21
N ILE A 55 8.98 8.70 -6.72
CA ILE A 55 9.89 9.70 -6.14
C ILE A 55 9.45 10.14 -4.74
N LEU A 56 8.14 10.30 -4.52
CA LEU A 56 7.61 10.80 -3.25
C LEU A 56 7.23 9.69 -2.26
N ASN A 57 7.22 8.42 -2.68
CA ASN A 57 6.74 7.32 -1.84
C ASN A 57 7.82 6.83 -0.88
N TYR A 58 7.97 7.50 0.24
CA TYR A 58 8.81 7.08 1.37
C TYR A 58 8.02 6.40 2.49
N THR A 59 6.79 5.94 2.22
CA THR A 59 6.00 5.20 3.21
C THR A 59 6.68 3.88 3.58
N GLN A 60 6.52 3.47 4.82
CA GLN A 60 7.09 2.23 5.37
C GLN A 60 6.12 1.07 5.30
N THR A 61 4.81 1.34 5.21
CA THR A 61 3.77 0.32 5.22
C THR A 61 3.06 0.21 3.87
N PRO A 62 2.59 -0.99 3.48
CA PRO A 62 1.75 -1.13 2.29
C PRO A 62 0.43 -0.34 2.38
N MET A 63 -0.07 -0.09 3.59
CA MET A 63 -1.28 0.70 3.84
C MET A 63 -1.04 2.17 3.53
N GLY A 64 0.08 2.74 3.99
CA GLY A 64 0.50 4.10 3.67
C GLY A 64 0.71 4.29 2.17
N ALA A 65 1.42 3.37 1.51
CA ALA A 65 1.63 3.43 0.06
C ALA A 65 0.31 3.45 -0.74
N ARG A 66 -0.69 2.66 -0.34
CA ARG A 66 -2.02 2.69 -0.96
C ARG A 66 -2.75 4.01 -0.72
N LEU A 67 -2.68 4.53 0.50
CA LEU A 67 -3.29 5.82 0.83
C LEU A 67 -2.63 6.96 0.07
N PHE A 68 -1.30 6.99 0.01
CA PHE A 68 -0.57 8.00 -0.76
C PHE A 68 -0.93 7.95 -2.26
N ARG A 69 -1.01 6.75 -2.84
CA ARG A 69 -1.49 6.57 -4.22
C ARG A 69 -2.90 7.13 -4.41
N GLN A 70 -3.78 6.94 -3.43
CA GLN A 70 -5.12 7.51 -3.45
C GLN A 70 -5.09 9.04 -3.35
N TRP A 71 -4.26 9.63 -2.50
CA TRP A 71 -4.14 11.08 -2.36
C TRP A 71 -3.64 11.75 -3.65
N LEU A 72 -2.66 11.13 -4.33
CA LEU A 72 -2.22 11.61 -5.64
C LEU A 72 -3.30 11.51 -6.72
N ARG A 73 -4.16 10.49 -6.65
CA ARG A 73 -5.27 10.34 -7.60
C ARG A 73 -6.44 11.29 -7.31
N GLN A 74 -6.59 11.70 -6.06
CA GLN A 74 -7.69 12.50 -5.53
C GLN A 74 -7.17 13.61 -4.61
N PRO A 75 -6.45 14.61 -5.15
CA PRO A 75 -6.00 15.76 -4.37
C PRO A 75 -7.19 16.51 -3.76
N LEU A 76 -6.99 17.19 -2.65
CA LEU A 76 -8.06 17.87 -1.93
C LEU A 76 -8.39 19.23 -2.55
N LEU A 77 -9.67 19.66 -2.39
CA LEU A 77 -10.13 21.03 -2.63
C LEU A 77 -10.33 21.82 -1.34
N ASP A 78 -10.43 21.14 -0.22
CA ASP A 78 -10.64 21.72 1.10
C ASP A 78 -9.31 22.27 1.63
N LEU A 79 -9.21 23.59 1.67
CA LEU A 79 -8.00 24.29 2.09
C LEU A 79 -7.62 23.99 3.55
N GLU A 80 -8.61 23.83 4.44
CA GLU A 80 -8.37 23.52 5.85
C GLU A 80 -7.73 22.14 5.99
N ALA A 81 -8.31 21.14 5.33
CA ALA A 81 -7.78 19.78 5.32
C ALA A 81 -6.38 19.68 4.67
N ILE A 82 -6.09 20.52 3.65
CA ILE A 82 -4.74 20.57 3.06
C ILE A 82 -3.74 21.18 4.06
N ASN A 83 -4.12 22.27 4.72
CA ASN A 83 -3.24 22.91 5.72
C ASN A 83 -2.99 22.00 6.92
N GLU A 84 -3.97 21.23 7.39
CA GLU A 84 -3.74 20.21 8.43
C GLU A 84 -2.66 19.17 8.02
N ARG A 85 -2.63 18.79 6.74
CA ARG A 85 -1.55 17.92 6.22
C ARG A 85 -0.21 18.66 6.21
N PHE A 86 -0.17 19.91 5.76
CA PHE A 86 1.05 20.71 5.77
C PHE A 86 1.60 20.90 7.18
N ASP A 87 0.73 21.21 8.16
CA ASP A 87 1.13 21.36 9.55
C ASP A 87 1.75 20.08 10.09
N SER A 88 1.18 18.93 9.73
CA SER A 88 1.71 17.61 10.12
C SER A 88 3.05 17.30 9.45
N VAL A 89 3.18 17.60 8.15
CA VAL A 89 4.44 17.42 7.41
C VAL A 89 5.53 18.32 7.97
N GLU A 90 5.22 19.60 8.26
CA GLU A 90 6.17 20.54 8.88
C GLU A 90 6.61 20.07 10.26
N GLU A 91 5.67 19.61 11.10
CA GLU A 91 5.97 19.13 12.43
C GLU A 91 6.88 17.89 12.42
N PHE A 92 6.60 16.92 11.52
CA PHE A 92 7.48 15.76 11.32
C PHE A 92 8.88 16.16 10.83
N ARG A 93 8.97 17.18 9.97
CA ARG A 93 10.23 17.71 9.48
C ARG A 93 11.04 18.39 10.56
N VAL A 94 10.40 19.23 11.38
CA VAL A 94 11.06 19.91 12.51
C VAL A 94 11.54 18.88 13.55
N ASN A 95 10.74 17.84 13.81
CA ASN A 95 11.06 16.77 14.75
C ASN A 95 11.65 15.54 14.04
N PHE A 96 12.54 15.73 13.07
CA PHE A 96 13.01 14.70 12.16
C PHE A 96 13.49 13.41 12.83
N MET A 97 14.29 13.54 13.91
CA MET A 97 14.80 12.36 14.65
C MET A 97 13.71 11.52 15.31
N LEU A 98 12.64 12.17 15.78
CA LEU A 98 11.48 11.46 16.33
C LEU A 98 10.64 10.80 15.22
N CYS A 99 10.49 11.50 14.10
CA CYS A 99 9.84 10.98 12.89
C CYS A 99 10.56 9.72 12.38
N GLU A 100 11.89 9.69 12.33
CA GLU A 100 12.66 8.51 11.91
C GLU A 100 12.42 7.30 12.83
N LYS A 101 12.40 7.48 14.16
CA LYS A 101 12.06 6.40 15.10
C LYS A 101 10.65 5.87 14.90
N LEU A 102 9.69 6.76 14.62
CA LEU A 102 8.33 6.39 14.27
C LEU A 102 8.31 5.57 12.98
N ARG A 103 9.02 6.01 11.94
CA ARG A 103 9.14 5.34 10.64
C ARG A 103 9.77 3.95 10.77
N GLU A 104 10.82 3.79 11.56
CA GLU A 104 11.41 2.48 11.87
C GLU A 104 10.38 1.52 12.51
N SER A 105 9.58 2.03 13.45
CA SER A 105 8.51 1.24 14.07
C SER A 105 7.43 0.85 13.07
N LEU A 106 7.03 1.76 12.18
CA LEU A 106 6.07 1.52 11.11
C LEU A 106 6.55 0.44 10.13
N GLY A 107 7.85 0.42 9.80
CA GLY A 107 8.44 -0.56 8.87
C GLY A 107 8.31 -2.02 9.31
N SER A 108 8.03 -2.26 10.58
CA SER A 108 7.78 -3.59 11.12
C SER A 108 6.31 -4.02 11.05
N ILE A 109 5.39 -3.14 10.63
CA ILE A 109 3.95 -3.40 10.56
C ILE A 109 3.59 -3.91 9.17
N GLN A 110 3.02 -5.11 9.11
CA GLN A 110 2.53 -5.68 7.86
C GLN A 110 1.14 -5.09 7.49
N ASP A 111 0.61 -5.53 6.35
CA ASP A 111 -0.68 -5.09 5.83
C ASP A 111 -1.86 -5.63 6.67
N LEU A 112 -2.21 -4.93 7.75
CA LEU A 112 -3.26 -5.33 8.69
C LEU A 112 -4.62 -5.60 8.00
N PRO A 113 -5.15 -4.74 7.13
CA PRO A 113 -6.39 -5.01 6.42
C PRO A 113 -6.33 -6.28 5.55
N ARG A 114 -5.19 -6.53 4.91
CA ARG A 114 -5.00 -7.73 4.07
C ARG A 114 -4.90 -8.99 4.91
N ILE A 115 -4.23 -8.93 6.06
CA ILE A 115 -4.15 -10.04 7.02
C ILE A 115 -5.55 -10.36 7.54
N MET A 116 -6.32 -9.36 7.99
CA MET A 116 -7.71 -9.54 8.42
C MET A 116 -8.59 -10.13 7.32
N GLY A 117 -8.44 -9.66 6.09
CA GLY A 117 -9.14 -10.23 4.93
C GLY A 117 -8.83 -11.71 4.73
N ARG A 118 -7.57 -12.14 4.88
CA ARG A 118 -7.17 -13.55 4.79
C ARG A 118 -7.73 -14.38 5.95
N ILE A 119 -7.67 -13.87 7.19
CA ILE A 119 -8.22 -14.56 8.37
C ILE A 119 -9.72 -14.87 8.20
N ASN A 120 -10.46 -14.00 7.51
CA ASN A 120 -11.88 -14.20 7.22
C ASN A 120 -12.16 -15.32 6.21
N LEU A 121 -11.18 -15.72 5.40
CA LEU A 121 -11.36 -16.77 4.41
C LEU A 121 -11.35 -18.18 5.07
N PRO A 122 -12.04 -19.16 4.47
CA PRO A 122 -12.00 -20.55 4.95
C PRO A 122 -10.61 -21.16 4.94
N VAL A 123 -9.72 -20.70 4.05
CA VAL A 123 -8.35 -21.19 3.86
C VAL A 123 -7.33 -20.54 4.81
N ALA A 124 -7.78 -19.69 5.73
CA ALA A 124 -6.89 -19.03 6.69
C ALA A 124 -6.09 -20.06 7.51
N GLY A 125 -4.80 -19.80 7.65
CA GLY A 125 -3.87 -20.63 8.39
C GLY A 125 -3.33 -19.95 9.65
N ILE A 126 -2.54 -20.71 10.39
CA ILE A 126 -1.87 -20.25 11.61
C ILE A 126 -0.94 -19.07 11.31
N ASN A 127 -0.26 -19.12 10.17
CA ASN A 127 0.65 -18.06 9.73
C ASN A 127 -0.04 -16.69 9.61
N ASP A 128 -1.32 -16.64 9.25
CA ASP A 128 -2.06 -15.38 9.14
C ASP A 128 -2.29 -14.76 10.51
N ILE A 129 -2.58 -15.59 11.54
CA ILE A 129 -2.76 -15.12 12.91
C ILE A 129 -1.43 -14.73 13.54
N VAL A 130 -0.36 -15.49 13.28
CA VAL A 130 1.00 -15.13 13.71
C VAL A 130 1.42 -13.79 13.08
N ALA A 131 1.16 -13.60 11.78
CA ALA A 131 1.46 -12.34 11.10
C ALA A 131 0.69 -11.17 11.72
N LEU A 132 -0.57 -11.37 12.12
CA LEU A 132 -1.34 -10.36 12.85
C LEU A 132 -0.68 -10.05 14.20
N ARG A 133 -0.38 -11.06 15.00
CA ARG A 133 0.26 -10.92 16.31
C ARG A 133 1.58 -10.15 16.21
N GLU A 134 2.46 -10.56 15.31
CA GLU A 134 3.76 -9.91 15.14
C GLU A 134 3.63 -8.45 14.66
N SER A 135 2.64 -8.17 13.81
CA SER A 135 2.36 -6.80 13.35
C SER A 135 1.77 -5.92 14.46
N LEU A 136 1.02 -6.48 15.41
CA LEU A 136 0.44 -5.71 16.53
C LEU A 136 1.49 -5.34 17.59
N LYS A 137 2.60 -6.05 17.71
CA LYS A 137 3.69 -5.71 18.67
C LYS A 137 4.25 -4.29 18.46
N PRO A 138 4.67 -3.88 17.24
CA PRO A 138 5.12 -2.51 17.00
C PRO A 138 3.99 -1.48 17.13
N VAL A 139 2.72 -1.83 16.83
CA VAL A 139 1.57 -0.95 17.01
C VAL A 139 1.43 -0.47 18.45
N GLN A 140 1.78 -1.30 19.45
CA GLN A 140 1.78 -0.93 20.89
C GLN A 140 2.71 0.25 21.20
N LYS A 141 3.75 0.47 20.40
CA LYS A 141 4.74 1.52 20.63
C LYS A 141 4.35 2.85 19.99
N LEU A 142 3.45 2.85 19.01
CA LEU A 142 3.10 4.06 18.27
C LEU A 142 2.55 5.19 19.16
N PRO A 143 1.70 4.95 20.17
CA PRO A 143 1.22 6.00 21.07
C PRO A 143 2.35 6.77 21.78
N LEU A 144 3.49 6.09 22.08
CA LEU A 144 4.64 6.73 22.74
C LEU A 144 5.30 7.80 21.86
N TYR A 145 5.21 7.64 20.54
CA TYR A 145 5.73 8.63 19.59
C TYR A 145 4.67 9.68 19.24
N LEU A 146 3.41 9.24 19.03
CA LEU A 146 2.32 10.10 18.55
C LEU A 146 1.96 11.20 19.56
N VAL A 147 2.09 10.96 20.86
CA VAL A 147 1.77 11.92 21.92
C VAL A 147 2.67 13.18 21.88
N GLU A 148 3.84 13.08 21.30
CA GLU A 148 4.79 14.18 21.21
C GLU A 148 4.42 15.21 20.12
N PHE A 149 3.53 14.86 19.18
CA PHE A 149 3.12 15.72 18.08
C PHE A 149 1.84 16.51 18.43
N GLN A 150 1.79 17.78 18.03
CA GLN A 150 0.76 18.73 18.43
C GLN A 150 -0.07 19.28 17.26
N SER A 151 0.32 19.04 16.00
CA SER A 151 -0.48 19.47 14.85
C SER A 151 -1.90 18.89 14.93
N PRO A 152 -2.92 19.64 14.50
CA PRO A 152 -4.32 19.26 14.74
C PRO A 152 -4.65 17.84 14.30
N LEU A 153 -4.24 17.46 13.10
CA LEU A 153 -4.50 16.13 12.55
C LEU A 153 -3.78 15.02 13.34
N LEU A 154 -2.50 15.20 13.66
CA LEU A 154 -1.74 14.19 14.42
C LEU A 154 -2.25 14.06 15.85
N LYS A 155 -2.67 15.17 16.46
CA LYS A 155 -3.28 15.16 17.79
C LYS A 155 -4.60 14.42 17.80
N ILE A 156 -5.49 14.66 16.83
CA ILE A 156 -6.75 13.90 16.70
C ILE A 156 -6.47 12.40 16.56
N ILE A 157 -5.46 12.03 15.76
CA ILE A 157 -5.06 10.63 15.62
C ILE A 157 -4.53 10.10 16.95
N SER A 158 -3.60 10.79 17.60
CA SER A 158 -3.01 10.39 18.88
C SER A 158 -4.06 10.16 19.97
N ASP A 159 -4.99 11.09 20.13
CA ASP A 159 -6.06 11.05 21.17
C ASP A 159 -7.05 9.88 20.94
N ASN A 160 -7.23 9.46 19.69
CA ASN A 160 -8.19 8.41 19.31
C ASN A 160 -7.54 7.10 18.86
N PHE A 161 -6.22 6.99 18.96
CA PHE A 161 -5.49 5.82 18.51
C PHE A 161 -5.73 4.61 19.39
N ASP A 162 -6.20 3.52 18.81
CA ASP A 162 -6.35 2.23 19.49
C ASP A 162 -5.14 1.34 19.19
N PRO A 163 -4.26 1.07 20.17
CA PRO A 163 -3.13 0.18 19.98
C PRO A 163 -3.52 -1.31 19.89
N LEU A 164 -4.81 -1.65 19.99
CA LEU A 164 -5.33 -3.02 19.90
C LEU A 164 -4.75 -3.98 20.97
N THR A 165 -4.48 -3.47 22.17
CA THR A 165 -3.81 -4.22 23.24
C THR A 165 -4.60 -5.47 23.62
N LYS A 166 -5.93 -5.36 23.74
CA LYS A 166 -6.79 -6.51 24.08
C LYS A 166 -6.70 -7.63 23.06
N LEU A 167 -6.62 -7.27 21.77
CA LEU A 167 -6.48 -8.24 20.70
C LEU A 167 -5.09 -8.90 20.74
N LEU A 168 -4.04 -8.13 20.96
CA LEU A 168 -2.68 -8.67 21.10
C LEU A 168 -2.57 -9.62 22.31
N ASP A 169 -3.13 -9.24 23.46
CA ASP A 169 -3.17 -10.07 24.67
C ASP A 169 -3.95 -11.38 24.45
N LEU A 170 -5.05 -11.32 23.70
CA LEU A 170 -5.80 -12.50 23.29
C LEU A 170 -4.89 -13.44 22.47
N LEU A 171 -4.21 -12.92 21.44
CA LEU A 171 -3.36 -13.72 20.59
C LEU A 171 -2.17 -14.32 21.35
N HIS A 172 -1.57 -13.59 22.29
CA HIS A 172 -0.50 -14.11 23.16
C HIS A 172 -0.96 -15.22 24.09
N ARG A 173 -2.18 -15.11 24.62
CA ARG A 173 -2.74 -16.16 25.51
C ARG A 173 -3.13 -17.42 24.75
N GLN A 174 -3.58 -17.29 23.50
CA GLN A 174 -4.15 -18.39 22.72
C GLN A 174 -3.10 -19.21 21.98
N PHE A 175 -1.95 -18.62 21.62
CA PHE A 175 -0.92 -19.27 20.84
C PHE A 175 0.39 -19.42 21.59
N PHE A 176 1.11 -20.51 21.31
CA PHE A 176 2.53 -20.60 21.67
C PHE A 176 3.33 -19.47 20.99
N GLU A 177 4.47 -19.11 21.58
CA GLU A 177 5.34 -18.08 21.00
C GLU A 177 5.83 -18.49 19.60
N THR A 178 6.17 -19.77 19.43
CA THR A 178 6.55 -20.40 18.16
C THR A 178 5.58 -21.55 17.85
N PRO A 179 4.40 -21.29 17.29
CA PRO A 179 3.42 -22.34 17.04
C PRO A 179 3.81 -23.22 15.86
N SER A 180 3.39 -24.50 15.88
CA SER A 180 3.43 -25.35 14.69
C SER A 180 2.54 -24.74 13.59
N VAL A 181 3.02 -24.75 12.35
CA VAL A 181 2.28 -24.20 11.20
C VAL A 181 1.28 -25.17 10.56
N LYS A 182 1.24 -26.42 11.03
CA LYS A 182 0.41 -27.48 10.46
C LYS A 182 -0.88 -27.64 11.27
N LEU A 183 -1.98 -27.11 10.74
CA LEU A 183 -3.31 -27.14 11.39
C LEU A 183 -3.76 -28.55 11.82
N ARG A 184 -3.42 -29.59 11.06
CA ARG A 184 -3.87 -30.96 11.34
C ARG A 184 -2.98 -31.73 12.30
N GLU A 185 -1.73 -31.31 12.49
CA GLU A 185 -0.79 -31.97 13.39
C GLU A 185 -0.84 -31.41 14.81
N GLY A 186 -1.56 -30.29 15.02
CA GLY A 186 -1.66 -29.64 16.31
C GLY A 186 -0.36 -28.96 16.76
N GLY A 187 -0.28 -28.58 18.04
CA GLY A 187 0.90 -27.98 18.65
C GLY A 187 1.02 -26.47 18.44
N PHE A 188 -0.09 -25.77 18.20
CA PHE A 188 -0.11 -24.32 18.02
C PHE A 188 -0.88 -23.56 19.11
N MET A 189 -1.87 -24.18 19.77
CA MET A 189 -2.58 -23.56 20.87
C MET A 189 -1.77 -23.59 22.17
N ALA A 190 -1.82 -22.54 22.99
CA ALA A 190 -1.10 -22.47 24.25
C ALA A 190 -1.67 -23.46 25.29
N ALA A 191 -0.94 -23.74 26.35
CA ALA A 191 -1.42 -24.54 27.48
C ALA A 191 -2.40 -23.71 28.33
N GLY A 192 -3.34 -24.38 29.01
CA GLY A 192 -4.32 -23.75 29.90
C GLY A 192 -5.57 -23.18 29.21
N ILE A 193 -5.74 -23.41 27.89
CA ILE A 193 -6.92 -22.95 27.14
C ILE A 193 -8.09 -23.92 27.30
N SER A 194 -7.81 -25.21 27.35
CA SER A 194 -8.79 -26.28 27.49
C SER A 194 -8.22 -27.39 28.35
N GLU A 195 -8.93 -27.75 29.43
CA GLU A 195 -8.55 -28.86 30.31
C GLU A 195 -8.45 -30.17 29.50
N GLU A 196 -9.43 -30.44 28.62
CA GLU A 196 -9.43 -31.63 27.74
C GLU A 196 -8.16 -31.69 26.86
N LEU A 197 -7.76 -30.55 26.29
CA LEU A 197 -6.55 -30.47 25.46
C LEU A 197 -5.27 -30.76 26.26
N ASP A 198 -5.19 -30.21 27.46
CA ASP A 198 -4.01 -30.39 28.33
C ASP A 198 -3.91 -31.81 28.86
N GLU A 199 -5.04 -32.46 29.19
CA GLU A 199 -5.09 -33.89 29.55
C GLU A 199 -4.63 -34.79 28.39
N LEU A 200 -5.15 -34.57 27.19
CA LEU A 200 -4.75 -35.34 26.00
C LEU A 200 -3.26 -35.18 25.67
N ARG A 201 -2.73 -33.97 25.80
CA ARG A 201 -1.30 -33.70 25.63
C ARG A 201 -0.44 -34.38 26.69
N ASN A 202 -0.91 -34.46 27.92
CA ASN A 202 -0.23 -35.19 28.99
C ASN A 202 -0.18 -36.69 28.67
N ILE A 203 -1.25 -37.27 28.18
CA ILE A 203 -1.30 -38.67 27.74
C ILE A 203 -0.27 -38.87 26.59
N SER A 204 -0.27 -38.03 25.58
CA SER A 204 0.67 -38.13 24.46
C SER A 204 2.13 -37.93 24.86
N ARG A 205 2.43 -36.97 25.74
CA ARG A 205 3.80 -36.73 26.26
C ARG A 205 4.31 -37.86 27.12
N ASN A 206 3.47 -38.39 28.01
CA ASN A 206 3.84 -39.48 28.91
C ASN A 206 3.90 -40.84 28.18
N SER A 207 3.44 -40.92 26.94
CA SER A 207 3.44 -42.16 26.15
C SER A 207 4.83 -42.79 26.04
N LYS A 208 5.89 -42.00 25.87
CA LYS A 208 7.27 -42.50 25.84
C LYS A 208 7.73 -43.09 27.19
N GLN A 209 7.32 -42.46 28.28
CA GLN A 209 7.65 -42.94 29.62
C GLN A 209 6.89 -44.24 29.93
N LEU A 210 5.60 -44.29 29.60
CA LEU A 210 4.76 -45.51 29.77
C LEU A 210 5.23 -46.64 28.87
N LEU A 211 5.70 -46.40 27.65
CA LEU A 211 6.34 -47.40 26.78
C LEU A 211 7.63 -47.93 27.38
N ASN A 212 8.45 -47.08 28.03
CA ASN A 212 9.64 -47.53 28.71
C ASN A 212 9.32 -48.38 29.95
N GLU A 213 8.32 -47.99 30.74
CA GLU A 213 7.83 -48.76 31.89
C GLU A 213 7.27 -50.12 31.41
N MET A 214 6.46 -50.12 30.33
CA MET A 214 5.97 -51.35 29.71
C MET A 214 7.12 -52.22 29.23
N LEU A 215 8.15 -51.65 28.60
CA LEU A 215 9.36 -52.39 28.16
C LEU A 215 10.12 -53.01 29.32
N LEU A 216 10.27 -52.29 30.43
CA LEU A 216 10.93 -52.81 31.63
C LEU A 216 10.14 -53.98 32.25
N ASN A 217 8.83 -53.81 32.39
CA ASN A 217 7.94 -54.86 32.86
C ASN A 217 7.97 -56.12 31.97
N GLU A 218 7.96 -55.94 30.65
CA GLU A 218 8.05 -57.05 29.72
C GLU A 218 9.43 -57.74 29.73
N ARG A 219 10.52 -57.00 29.97
CA ARG A 219 11.85 -57.58 30.18
C ARG A 219 11.92 -58.42 31.45
N GLU A 220 11.30 -57.97 32.53
CA GLU A 220 11.23 -58.71 33.78
C GLU A 220 10.40 -59.99 33.62
N LYS A 221 9.21 -59.90 32.97
CA LYS A 221 8.33 -61.05 32.75
C LYS A 221 8.97 -62.12 31.84
N THR A 222 9.66 -61.69 30.79
CA THR A 222 10.20 -62.60 29.77
C THR A 222 11.63 -63.04 30.03
N GLY A 223 12.39 -62.33 30.90
CA GLY A 223 13.82 -62.55 31.09
C GLY A 223 14.70 -62.14 29.89
N ILE A 224 14.10 -61.45 28.88
CA ILE A 224 14.78 -61.05 27.63
C ILE A 224 15.34 -59.64 27.80
N GLY A 225 16.56 -59.47 28.24
CA GLY A 225 17.18 -58.14 28.45
C GLY A 225 17.41 -57.34 27.17
N SER A 226 17.48 -58.03 26.01
CA SER A 226 17.64 -57.38 24.68
C SER A 226 16.33 -56.93 24.01
N LEU A 227 15.17 -57.14 24.67
CA LEU A 227 13.85 -56.74 24.16
C LEU A 227 13.79 -55.23 23.90
N LYS A 228 13.26 -54.81 22.77
CA LYS A 228 13.06 -53.42 22.40
C LYS A 228 11.64 -53.17 21.92
N ILE A 229 11.07 -52.03 22.27
CA ILE A 229 9.87 -51.53 21.62
C ILE A 229 10.29 -50.54 20.55
N SER A 230 9.74 -50.70 19.34
CA SER A 230 9.99 -49.81 18.20
C SER A 230 8.68 -49.60 17.42
N TYR A 231 8.65 -48.56 16.56
CA TYR A 231 7.50 -48.23 15.75
C TYR A 231 7.77 -48.42 14.27
N ASN A 232 6.79 -48.93 13.55
CA ASN A 232 6.79 -49.02 12.08
C ASN A 232 5.43 -48.60 11.52
N LYS A 233 5.44 -47.81 10.45
CA LYS A 233 4.21 -47.30 9.81
C LYS A 233 3.22 -48.39 9.35
N VAL A 234 3.69 -49.63 9.10
CA VAL A 234 2.87 -50.74 8.61
C VAL A 234 2.24 -51.53 9.75
N PHE A 235 2.97 -51.74 10.87
CA PHE A 235 2.54 -52.60 11.97
C PHE A 235 2.29 -51.89 13.28
N GLY A 236 2.56 -50.57 13.35
CA GLY A 236 2.49 -49.79 14.58
C GLY A 236 3.65 -50.05 15.54
N TYR A 237 3.37 -50.03 16.84
CA TYR A 237 4.34 -50.40 17.85
C TYR A 237 4.52 -51.93 17.90
N TYR A 238 5.76 -52.36 18.01
CA TYR A 238 6.12 -53.78 18.09
C TYR A 238 7.27 -54.04 19.05
N LEU A 239 7.31 -55.25 19.61
CA LEU A 239 8.37 -55.79 20.39
C LEU A 239 9.35 -56.52 19.48
N GLU A 240 10.63 -56.17 19.51
CA GLU A 240 11.68 -56.81 18.73
C GLU A 240 12.48 -57.75 19.63
N VAL A 241 12.48 -59.04 19.30
CA VAL A 241 13.18 -60.11 19.99
C VAL A 241 14.25 -60.64 19.07
N SER A 242 15.51 -60.72 19.55
CA SER A 242 16.60 -61.36 18.80
C SER A 242 16.37 -62.86 18.67
N ASN A 243 16.80 -63.46 17.56
CA ASN A 243 16.62 -64.91 17.30
C ASN A 243 17.22 -65.84 18.40
N VAL A 244 18.19 -65.32 19.17
CA VAL A 244 18.81 -66.05 20.32
C VAL A 244 17.80 -66.34 21.45
N HIS A 245 16.77 -65.44 21.60
CA HIS A 245 15.79 -65.57 22.67
C HIS A 245 14.39 -66.02 22.17
N LYS A 246 14.33 -66.57 20.98
CA LYS A 246 13.05 -66.99 20.36
C LYS A 246 12.32 -68.05 21.20
N ALA A 247 13.03 -68.94 21.87
CA ALA A 247 12.45 -69.98 22.73
C ALA A 247 11.86 -69.42 24.05
N SER A 248 12.22 -68.21 24.44
CA SER A 248 11.75 -67.53 25.67
C SER A 248 10.57 -66.58 25.40
N VAL A 249 10.04 -66.56 24.19
CA VAL A 249 8.91 -65.69 23.84
C VAL A 249 7.62 -66.30 24.39
N PRO A 250 6.81 -65.55 25.18
CA PRO A 250 5.54 -66.05 25.70
C PRO A 250 4.50 -66.32 24.61
N ASP A 251 3.56 -67.23 24.88
CA ASP A 251 2.50 -67.64 23.93
C ASP A 251 1.53 -66.49 23.57
N ASN A 252 1.44 -65.48 24.40
CA ASN A 252 0.59 -64.30 24.15
C ASN A 252 1.20 -63.28 23.17
N TYR A 253 2.44 -63.51 22.69
CA TYR A 253 3.08 -62.69 21.68
C TYR A 253 2.64 -63.12 20.29
N ILE A 254 2.01 -62.23 19.54
CA ILE A 254 1.58 -62.48 18.18
C ILE A 254 2.67 -62.02 17.21
N ARG A 255 3.28 -63.00 16.51
CA ARG A 255 4.32 -62.70 15.51
C ARG A 255 3.74 -61.98 14.29
N LYS A 256 4.39 -60.88 13.92
CA LYS A 256 4.02 -60.05 12.74
C LYS A 256 5.03 -60.11 11.60
N GLN A 257 6.34 -60.19 11.94
CA GLN A 257 7.38 -60.20 10.93
C GLN A 257 8.61 -60.98 11.42
N THR A 258 9.22 -61.75 10.53
CA THR A 258 10.52 -62.39 10.74
C THR A 258 11.59 -61.64 9.96
N LEU A 259 12.67 -61.25 10.62
CA LEU A 259 13.87 -60.63 10.05
C LEU A 259 15.04 -61.61 10.12
N VAL A 260 16.17 -61.29 9.48
CA VAL A 260 17.36 -62.13 9.47
C VAL A 260 17.90 -62.42 10.88
N ASN A 261 17.88 -61.39 11.78
CA ASN A 261 18.47 -61.47 13.12
C ASN A 261 17.47 -61.30 14.28
N ALA A 262 16.18 -61.07 14.00
CA ALA A 262 15.16 -60.79 15.00
C ALA A 262 13.76 -61.17 14.50
N GLU A 263 12.84 -61.32 15.42
CA GLU A 263 11.39 -61.42 15.11
C GLU A 263 10.63 -60.28 15.78
N ARG A 264 9.57 -59.81 15.13
CA ARG A 264 8.73 -58.72 15.60
C ARG A 264 7.39 -59.26 16.05
N TYR A 265 7.01 -58.86 17.25
CA TYR A 265 5.78 -59.30 17.90
C TYR A 265 4.93 -58.13 18.33
N ILE A 266 3.64 -58.38 18.49
CA ILE A 266 2.70 -57.50 19.16
C ILE A 266 2.04 -58.22 20.33
N THR A 267 1.65 -57.45 21.37
CA THR A 267 0.82 -57.95 22.47
C THR A 267 -0.50 -57.17 22.48
N SER A 268 -1.54 -57.73 23.09
CA SER A 268 -2.81 -57.05 23.26
C SER A 268 -2.66 -55.74 24.04
N GLU A 269 -1.82 -55.77 25.10
CA GLU A 269 -1.53 -54.57 25.90
C GLU A 269 -0.87 -53.46 25.10
N LEU A 270 0.11 -53.82 24.25
CA LEU A 270 0.80 -52.86 23.38
C LEU A 270 -0.14 -52.27 22.32
N LYS A 271 -1.06 -53.08 21.82
CA LYS A 271 -2.06 -52.64 20.84
C LYS A 271 -3.12 -51.71 21.43
N GLU A 272 -3.62 -52.03 22.64
CA GLU A 272 -4.54 -51.14 23.38
C GLU A 272 -3.88 -49.80 23.72
N PHE A 273 -2.60 -49.82 24.06
CA PHE A 273 -1.85 -48.61 24.32
C PHE A 273 -1.65 -47.78 23.05
N GLU A 274 -1.34 -48.41 21.93
CA GLU A 274 -1.24 -47.77 20.61
C GLU A 274 -2.55 -47.09 20.23
N GLU A 275 -3.68 -47.78 20.37
CA GLU A 275 -5.01 -47.21 20.06
C GLU A 275 -5.30 -45.99 20.93
N LYS A 276 -4.93 -46.01 22.22
CA LYS A 276 -5.09 -44.84 23.11
C LYS A 276 -4.25 -43.64 22.66
N ILE A 277 -3.02 -43.85 22.22
CA ILE A 277 -2.14 -42.75 21.75
C ILE A 277 -2.67 -42.16 20.45
N PHE A 278 -2.98 -43.01 19.46
CA PHE A 278 -3.50 -42.52 18.19
C PHE A 278 -4.84 -41.76 18.33
N THR A 279 -5.73 -42.31 19.17
CA THR A 279 -7.02 -41.62 19.47
C THR A 279 -6.76 -40.29 20.15
N ALA A 280 -5.77 -40.19 21.06
CA ALA A 280 -5.42 -38.94 21.71
C ALA A 280 -4.79 -37.94 20.73
N GLU A 281 -3.89 -38.37 19.85
CA GLU A 281 -3.26 -37.47 18.84
C GLU A 281 -4.29 -36.96 17.82
N ASP A 282 -5.17 -37.81 17.30
CA ASP A 282 -6.23 -37.40 16.40
C ASP A 282 -7.19 -36.42 17.09
N ARG A 283 -7.58 -36.70 18.34
CA ARG A 283 -8.47 -35.81 19.10
C ARG A 283 -7.83 -34.47 19.45
N ILE A 284 -6.51 -34.43 19.72
CA ILE A 284 -5.75 -33.18 19.88
C ILE A 284 -5.87 -32.34 18.62
N GLY A 285 -5.64 -32.92 17.44
CA GLY A 285 -5.74 -32.22 16.15
C GLY A 285 -7.13 -31.64 15.90
N GLU A 286 -8.19 -32.44 16.16
CA GLU A 286 -9.59 -31.97 16.02
C GLU A 286 -9.91 -30.83 16.99
N LEU A 287 -9.58 -31.00 18.27
CA LEU A 287 -9.88 -30.02 19.32
C LEU A 287 -9.11 -28.70 19.09
N GLU A 288 -7.85 -28.77 18.72
CA GLU A 288 -7.09 -27.58 18.36
C GLU A 288 -7.68 -26.87 17.14
N TYR A 289 -8.17 -27.62 16.15
CA TYR A 289 -8.87 -27.03 15.00
C TYR A 289 -10.18 -26.33 15.40
N GLU A 290 -10.98 -26.95 16.27
CA GLU A 290 -12.20 -26.32 16.81
C GLU A 290 -11.89 -25.02 17.57
N LEU A 291 -10.86 -25.02 18.42
CA LEU A 291 -10.39 -23.83 19.14
C LEU A 291 -9.89 -22.74 18.20
N PHE A 292 -9.19 -23.14 17.15
CA PHE A 292 -8.74 -22.21 16.10
C PHE A 292 -9.92 -21.54 15.39
N GLN A 293 -10.99 -22.26 15.06
CA GLN A 293 -12.19 -21.66 14.45
C GLN A 293 -12.89 -20.68 15.40
N LYS A 294 -12.98 -21.01 16.69
CA LYS A 294 -13.51 -20.09 17.72
C LYS A 294 -12.68 -18.81 17.80
N LEU A 295 -11.35 -18.95 17.84
CA LEU A 295 -10.44 -17.80 17.86
C LEU A 295 -10.58 -16.93 16.61
N LYS A 296 -10.70 -17.51 15.41
CA LYS A 296 -10.98 -16.75 14.19
C LYS A 296 -12.24 -15.90 14.32
N THR A 297 -13.30 -16.48 14.86
CA THR A 297 -14.56 -15.76 15.08
C THR A 297 -14.36 -14.59 16.05
N GLU A 298 -13.59 -14.78 17.12
CA GLU A 298 -13.28 -13.73 18.09
C GLU A 298 -12.39 -12.62 17.50
N ILE A 299 -11.38 -12.97 16.69
CA ILE A 299 -10.58 -11.99 15.95
C ILE A 299 -11.46 -11.16 15.01
N ASN A 300 -12.43 -11.78 14.34
CA ASN A 300 -13.31 -11.13 13.39
C ASN A 300 -14.20 -10.07 14.03
N THR A 301 -14.56 -10.21 15.30
CA THR A 301 -15.29 -9.15 16.04
C THR A 301 -14.51 -7.85 16.16
N ASN A 302 -13.16 -7.91 16.06
CA ASN A 302 -12.26 -6.75 16.12
C ASN A 302 -11.96 -6.14 14.74
N THR A 303 -12.53 -6.65 13.65
CA THR A 303 -12.20 -6.20 12.27
C THR A 303 -12.33 -4.69 12.09
N ARG A 304 -13.39 -4.08 12.65
CA ARG A 304 -13.63 -2.62 12.53
C ARG A 304 -12.55 -1.80 13.26
N GLN A 305 -12.12 -2.25 14.43
CA GLN A 305 -11.07 -1.58 15.21
C GLN A 305 -9.73 -1.67 14.49
N VAL A 306 -9.37 -2.88 14.01
CA VAL A 306 -8.15 -3.09 13.22
C VAL A 306 -8.14 -2.23 11.95
N GLN A 307 -9.28 -2.13 11.25
CA GLN A 307 -9.39 -1.27 10.06
C GLN A 307 -9.20 0.21 10.39
N LYS A 308 -9.76 0.69 11.51
CA LYS A 308 -9.58 2.07 11.97
C LYS A 308 -8.12 2.35 12.30
N THR A 309 -7.50 1.53 13.12
CA THR A 309 -6.06 1.66 13.47
C THR A 309 -5.18 1.59 12.23
N ALA A 310 -5.48 0.70 11.29
CA ALA A 310 -4.76 0.61 10.02
C ALA A 310 -4.90 1.89 9.16
N GLN A 311 -6.04 2.55 9.20
CA GLN A 311 -6.26 3.83 8.53
C GLN A 311 -5.45 4.95 9.21
N ASP A 312 -5.46 5.02 10.53
CA ASP A 312 -4.68 6.00 11.30
C ASP A 312 -3.17 5.81 11.03
N ILE A 313 -2.68 4.57 11.03
CA ILE A 313 -1.31 4.21 10.65
C ILE A 313 -1.00 4.67 9.22
N ALA A 314 -1.89 4.42 8.26
CA ALA A 314 -1.66 4.81 6.88
C ALA A 314 -1.54 6.33 6.70
N ILE A 315 -2.34 7.12 7.44
CA ILE A 315 -2.26 8.59 7.42
C ILE A 315 -0.92 9.06 7.98
N VAL A 316 -0.55 8.58 9.17
CA VAL A 316 0.72 8.91 9.83
C VAL A 316 1.92 8.56 8.94
N ASP A 317 1.92 7.35 8.37
CA ASP A 317 2.99 6.85 7.49
C ASP A 317 3.11 7.69 6.20
N THR A 318 1.98 8.07 5.61
CA THR A 318 1.97 8.93 4.41
C THR A 318 2.54 10.31 4.72
N LEU A 319 2.10 10.95 5.81
CA LEU A 319 2.58 12.28 6.21
C LEU A 319 4.05 12.26 6.60
N ALA A 320 4.50 11.23 7.34
CA ALA A 320 5.91 11.03 7.68
C ALA A 320 6.77 10.79 6.43
N GLY A 321 6.25 10.04 5.45
CA GLY A 321 6.90 9.83 4.16
C GLY A 321 7.05 11.12 3.35
N LEU A 322 6.02 11.98 3.32
CA LEU A 322 6.07 13.29 2.67
C LEU A 322 7.04 14.24 3.37
N ALA A 323 7.10 14.21 4.71
CA ALA A 323 8.07 14.99 5.48
C ALA A 323 9.51 14.56 5.18
N TYR A 324 9.75 13.25 5.08
CA TYR A 324 11.05 12.71 4.68
C TYR A 324 11.44 13.17 3.28
N ALA A 325 10.53 13.10 2.30
CA ALA A 325 10.77 13.59 0.95
C ALA A 325 11.07 15.10 0.94
N ALA A 326 10.31 15.89 1.70
CA ALA A 326 10.50 17.33 1.81
C ALA A 326 11.87 17.71 2.37
N GLU A 327 12.35 17.02 3.39
CA GLU A 327 13.69 17.22 3.95
C GLU A 327 14.78 16.76 2.99
N HIS A 328 14.62 15.57 2.42
CA HIS A 328 15.62 14.96 1.54
C HIS A 328 15.84 15.78 0.25
N TYR A 329 14.76 16.30 -0.35
CA TYR A 329 14.80 17.06 -1.61
C TYR A 329 14.76 18.57 -1.41
N GLN A 330 14.78 19.05 -0.17
CA GLN A 330 14.71 20.48 0.15
C GLN A 330 13.48 21.16 -0.46
N TYR A 331 12.32 20.54 -0.27
CA TYR A 331 11.04 21.09 -0.71
C TYR A 331 10.51 22.11 0.30
N VAL A 332 9.76 23.08 -0.17
CA VAL A 332 9.21 24.14 0.66
C VAL A 332 7.69 24.02 0.80
N ARG A 333 7.17 24.48 1.93
CA ARG A 333 5.74 24.59 2.18
C ARG A 333 5.14 25.66 1.28
N PRO A 334 4.16 25.33 0.39
CA PRO A 334 3.46 26.32 -0.41
C PRO A 334 2.42 27.06 0.42
N VAL A 335 2.11 28.31 0.02
CA VAL A 335 0.95 29.06 0.52
C VAL A 335 -0.21 28.81 -0.42
N LEU A 336 -1.32 28.28 0.11
CA LEU A 336 -2.51 28.02 -0.68
C LEU A 336 -3.56 29.12 -0.48
N HIS A 337 -4.22 29.52 -1.59
CA HIS A 337 -5.34 30.44 -1.60
C HIS A 337 -6.65 29.68 -1.90
N PRO A 338 -7.77 30.01 -1.21
CA PRO A 338 -9.03 29.31 -1.40
C PRO A 338 -9.60 29.53 -2.81
N LEU A 339 -10.49 28.64 -3.23
CA LEU A 339 -11.16 28.69 -4.54
C LEU A 339 -11.82 30.06 -4.84
N GLN A 340 -12.30 30.75 -3.80
CA GLN A 340 -13.01 32.04 -3.96
C GLN A 340 -12.07 33.24 -4.07
N ALA A 341 -10.79 33.10 -3.73
CA ALA A 341 -9.80 34.17 -3.84
C ALA A 341 -9.45 34.46 -5.31
N PRO A 342 -8.93 35.67 -5.61
CA PRO A 342 -8.32 35.95 -6.91
C PRO A 342 -7.26 34.90 -7.25
N ARG A 343 -7.27 34.41 -8.47
CA ARG A 343 -6.38 33.31 -8.89
C ARG A 343 -4.95 33.78 -9.01
N LYS A 344 -4.08 33.07 -8.33
CA LYS A 344 -2.64 33.27 -8.35
C LYS A 344 -1.94 31.93 -8.42
N LEU A 345 -1.02 31.80 -9.34
CA LEU A 345 -0.09 30.69 -9.42
C LEU A 345 1.31 31.27 -9.62
N TYR A 346 2.00 31.40 -8.49
CA TYR A 346 3.35 31.94 -8.42
C TYR A 346 4.30 30.87 -7.90
N LEU A 347 5.34 30.59 -8.65
CA LEU A 347 6.38 29.63 -8.31
C LEU A 347 7.74 30.30 -8.58
N LYS A 348 8.60 30.32 -7.58
CA LYS A 348 9.96 30.87 -7.66
C LYS A 348 10.97 29.75 -7.64
N ASP A 349 11.93 29.77 -8.57
CA ASP A 349 12.97 28.75 -8.72
C ASP A 349 12.39 27.32 -8.67
N CYS A 350 11.28 27.12 -9.38
CA CYS A 350 10.56 25.86 -9.39
C CYS A 350 11.31 24.80 -10.18
N ARG A 351 11.31 23.56 -9.69
CA ARG A 351 11.98 22.41 -10.29
C ARG A 351 10.99 21.32 -10.64
N HIS A 352 11.36 20.44 -11.55
CA HIS A 352 10.52 19.29 -11.92
C HIS A 352 10.81 18.12 -10.95
N PRO A 353 9.84 17.68 -10.10
CA PRO A 353 10.09 16.75 -9.00
C PRO A 353 10.66 15.39 -9.43
N VAL A 354 10.40 14.98 -10.68
CA VAL A 354 10.87 13.70 -11.19
C VAL A 354 12.19 13.88 -11.94
N ILE A 355 12.27 14.86 -12.86
CA ILE A 355 13.44 15.02 -13.74
C ILE A 355 14.68 15.43 -12.94
N GLU A 356 14.52 16.28 -11.90
CA GLU A 356 15.65 16.67 -11.04
C GLU A 356 16.29 15.48 -10.28
N GLN A 357 15.59 14.34 -10.21
CA GLN A 357 16.07 13.12 -9.54
C GLN A 357 16.64 12.08 -10.53
N ILE A 358 16.58 12.36 -11.82
CA ILE A 358 17.18 11.49 -12.84
C ILE A 358 18.59 12.00 -13.10
N ASP A 359 19.59 11.14 -12.93
CA ASP A 359 20.97 11.47 -13.27
C ASP A 359 21.11 11.52 -14.80
N LEU A 360 20.96 12.72 -15.35
CA LEU A 360 21.15 13.02 -16.77
C LEU A 360 22.55 13.57 -17.08
N GLY A 361 23.42 13.65 -16.06
CA GLY A 361 24.74 14.28 -16.17
C GLY A 361 24.72 15.82 -16.20
N GLU A 362 23.53 16.43 -16.13
CA GLU A 362 23.31 17.88 -16.14
C GLU A 362 22.44 18.28 -14.94
N VAL A 363 22.71 19.47 -14.40
CA VAL A 363 21.92 20.02 -13.28
C VAL A 363 20.62 20.59 -13.83
N PHE A 364 19.48 20.26 -13.19
CA PHE A 364 18.19 20.83 -13.56
C PHE A 364 18.17 22.35 -13.32
N VAL A 365 17.85 23.12 -14.34
CA VAL A 365 17.76 24.59 -14.24
C VAL A 365 16.37 24.97 -13.71
N PRO A 366 16.26 25.62 -12.53
CA PRO A 366 14.98 26.07 -11.98
C PRO A 366 14.32 27.16 -12.84
N ASN A 367 13.00 27.23 -12.81
CA ASN A 367 12.23 28.18 -13.60
C ASN A 367 11.16 28.90 -12.76
N ASP A 368 10.89 30.15 -13.08
CA ASP A 368 9.85 30.95 -12.44
C ASP A 368 8.51 30.85 -13.17
N LEU A 369 7.42 31.04 -12.43
CA LEU A 369 6.06 31.20 -12.98
C LEU A 369 5.35 32.32 -12.22
N ASP A 370 4.69 33.23 -12.95
CA ASP A 370 3.82 34.28 -12.41
C ASP A 370 2.54 34.41 -13.25
N LEU A 371 1.52 33.62 -12.88
CA LEU A 371 0.17 33.71 -13.44
C LEU A 371 -0.78 34.34 -12.42
N VAL A 372 -1.32 35.50 -12.74
CA VAL A 372 -2.25 36.24 -11.88
C VAL A 372 -3.48 36.65 -12.66
N GLU A 373 -4.67 36.48 -12.07
CA GLU A 373 -5.99 36.69 -12.68
C GLU A 373 -6.14 37.99 -13.46
N ASN A 374 -5.65 39.07 -12.90
CA ASN A 374 -5.81 40.42 -13.49
C ASN A 374 -4.64 40.87 -14.36
N LYS A 375 -3.64 39.99 -14.59
CA LYS A 375 -2.43 40.37 -15.32
C LYS A 375 -2.13 39.43 -16.48
N CYS A 376 -2.03 38.14 -16.21
CA CYS A 376 -1.79 37.11 -17.20
C CYS A 376 -2.46 35.83 -16.75
N ARG A 377 -3.40 35.31 -17.52
CA ARG A 377 -4.07 34.02 -17.26
C ARG A 377 -3.64 32.94 -18.23
N ILE A 378 -3.28 33.37 -19.45
CA ILE A 378 -2.84 32.46 -20.49
C ILE A 378 -1.40 32.80 -20.89
N MET A 379 -0.52 31.84 -20.67
CA MET A 379 0.88 31.92 -21.07
C MET A 379 1.05 31.19 -22.39
N LEU A 380 1.36 31.91 -23.47
CA LEU A 380 1.75 31.34 -24.74
C LEU A 380 3.28 31.15 -24.75
N ILE A 381 3.73 29.91 -24.81
CA ILE A 381 5.13 29.54 -24.69
C ILE A 381 5.64 29.13 -26.09
N THR A 382 6.56 29.92 -26.62
CA THR A 382 7.25 29.62 -27.89
C THR A 382 8.70 29.17 -27.63
N GLY A 383 9.32 28.58 -28.62
CA GLY A 383 10.73 28.14 -28.55
C GLY A 383 10.98 26.89 -29.39
N PRO A 384 12.25 26.52 -29.60
CA PRO A 384 12.59 25.36 -30.41
C PRO A 384 12.08 24.05 -29.78
N ASN A 385 11.99 23.00 -30.59
CA ASN A 385 11.72 21.67 -30.10
C ASN A 385 12.88 21.20 -29.21
N MET A 386 12.59 20.38 -28.18
CA MET A 386 13.53 19.91 -27.17
C MET A 386 14.09 21.00 -26.22
N ALA A 387 13.58 22.22 -26.26
CA ALA A 387 13.96 23.30 -25.35
C ALA A 387 13.35 23.17 -23.92
N GLY A 388 12.60 22.11 -23.65
CA GLY A 388 12.00 21.88 -22.33
C GLY A 388 10.62 22.50 -22.11
N LYS A 389 9.89 22.95 -23.16
CA LYS A 389 8.52 23.51 -23.05
C LYS A 389 7.57 22.57 -22.32
N SER A 390 7.46 21.33 -22.78
CA SER A 390 6.59 20.30 -22.17
C SER A 390 6.99 19.97 -20.75
N THR A 391 8.30 19.91 -20.48
CA THR A 391 8.86 19.69 -19.14
C THR A 391 8.46 20.81 -18.18
N TYR A 392 8.60 22.07 -18.61
CA TYR A 392 8.21 23.23 -17.81
C TYR A 392 6.71 23.23 -17.47
N MET A 393 5.84 22.94 -18.43
CA MET A 393 4.40 22.90 -18.19
C MET A 393 4.00 21.75 -17.27
N ARG A 394 4.60 20.55 -17.45
CA ARG A 394 4.38 19.41 -16.54
C ARG A 394 4.85 19.71 -15.13
N GLN A 395 6.00 20.35 -14.98
CA GLN A 395 6.55 20.83 -13.70
C GLN A 395 5.52 21.66 -12.94
N VAL A 396 4.87 22.61 -13.61
CA VAL A 396 3.84 23.48 -12.99
C VAL A 396 2.65 22.64 -12.51
N ALA A 397 2.10 21.74 -13.35
CA ALA A 397 0.97 20.90 -12.96
C ALA A 397 1.31 19.97 -11.79
N LEU A 398 2.51 19.38 -11.80
CA LEU A 398 2.96 18.48 -10.72
C LEU A 398 3.10 19.24 -9.40
N ASN A 399 3.61 20.48 -9.41
CA ASN A 399 3.70 21.30 -8.20
C ASN A 399 2.32 21.64 -7.62
N VAL A 400 1.35 21.99 -8.47
CA VAL A 400 -0.04 22.23 -8.04
C VAL A 400 -0.66 20.96 -7.47
N LEU A 401 -0.48 19.82 -8.12
CA LEU A 401 -0.97 18.52 -7.66
C LEU A 401 -0.35 18.14 -6.32
N MET A 402 0.97 18.28 -6.17
CA MET A 402 1.69 18.00 -4.92
C MET A 402 1.14 18.87 -3.78
N ALA A 403 0.98 20.17 -4.00
CA ALA A 403 0.44 21.09 -3.01
C ALA A 403 -0.96 20.65 -2.54
N GLN A 404 -1.88 20.32 -3.45
CA GLN A 404 -3.23 19.89 -3.09
C GLN A 404 -3.30 18.46 -2.52
N CYS A 405 -2.24 17.66 -2.65
CA CYS A 405 -2.11 16.41 -1.90
C CYS A 405 -1.68 16.63 -0.44
N GLY A 406 -1.18 17.81 -0.09
CA GLY A 406 -0.59 18.12 1.22
C GLY A 406 0.93 17.85 1.26
N SER A 407 1.58 17.76 0.10
CA SER A 407 3.04 17.67 -0.03
C SER A 407 3.68 19.05 -0.17
N PHE A 408 4.88 19.22 0.34
CA PHE A 408 5.73 20.35 0.00
C PHE A 408 6.18 20.25 -1.46
N VAL A 409 6.64 21.36 -2.02
CA VAL A 409 6.90 21.51 -3.45
C VAL A 409 8.36 21.90 -3.75
N PRO A 410 8.95 21.44 -4.87
CA PRO A 410 10.29 21.79 -5.31
C PRO A 410 10.37 23.23 -5.85
N ALA A 411 10.43 24.20 -4.95
CA ALA A 411 10.57 25.62 -5.27
C ALA A 411 11.27 26.33 -4.13
N THR A 412 11.70 27.59 -4.35
CA THR A 412 12.19 28.47 -3.27
C THR A 412 11.02 29.14 -2.54
N SER A 413 9.95 29.47 -3.29
CA SER A 413 8.66 29.89 -2.73
C SER A 413 7.54 29.55 -3.70
N ALA A 414 6.33 29.30 -3.16
CA ALA A 414 5.16 28.95 -3.95
C ALA A 414 3.90 29.56 -3.34
N GLU A 415 3.09 30.23 -4.17
CA GLU A 415 1.74 30.66 -3.83
C GLU A 415 0.78 30.10 -4.88
N ILE A 416 -0.15 29.27 -4.46
CA ILE A 416 -0.97 28.46 -5.37
C ILE A 416 -2.44 28.64 -4.98
N SER A 417 -3.29 29.11 -5.90
CA SER A 417 -4.74 29.01 -5.72
C SER A 417 -5.19 27.56 -5.93
N VAL A 418 -6.07 27.09 -5.06
CA VAL A 418 -6.67 25.76 -5.21
C VAL A 418 -7.37 25.67 -6.57
N VAL A 419 -7.12 24.63 -7.33
CA VAL A 419 -7.75 24.34 -8.61
C VAL A 419 -8.66 23.12 -8.50
N ASP A 420 -9.79 23.16 -9.21
CA ASP A 420 -10.79 22.09 -9.17
C ASP A 420 -10.44 20.93 -10.10
N ARG A 421 -9.68 21.22 -11.16
CA ARG A 421 -9.26 20.25 -12.18
C ARG A 421 -7.90 20.62 -12.76
N ILE A 422 -7.16 19.62 -13.15
CA ILE A 422 -5.99 19.79 -14.01
C ILE A 422 -6.29 19.03 -15.30
N PHE A 423 -6.16 19.71 -16.42
CA PHE A 423 -6.24 19.11 -17.74
C PHE A 423 -4.89 19.23 -18.44
N THR A 424 -4.47 18.15 -19.03
CA THR A 424 -3.24 18.13 -19.81
C THR A 424 -3.48 17.53 -21.19
N ARG A 425 -3.09 18.25 -22.21
CA ARG A 425 -2.91 17.75 -23.56
C ARG A 425 -1.44 17.90 -23.90
N VAL A 426 -0.72 16.82 -23.80
CA VAL A 426 0.72 16.73 -24.11
C VAL A 426 0.88 15.79 -25.29
N GLY A 427 1.76 16.12 -26.26
CA GLY A 427 1.90 15.46 -27.55
C GLY A 427 1.70 13.94 -27.52
N ALA A 428 0.89 13.42 -28.41
CA ALA A 428 0.55 12.01 -28.47
C ALA A 428 1.81 11.16 -28.74
N SER A 429 2.06 10.18 -27.89
CA SER A 429 2.76 9.00 -28.34
C SER A 429 1.86 8.33 -29.39
N ASP A 430 2.41 8.03 -30.56
CA ASP A 430 1.73 7.30 -31.64
C ASP A 430 1.19 5.97 -31.11
N ASN A 431 -0.06 5.98 -30.66
CA ASN A 431 -0.74 4.78 -30.20
C ASN A 431 -1.39 4.10 -31.42
N LEU A 432 -0.55 3.54 -32.30
CA LEU A 432 -0.94 2.82 -33.51
C LEU A 432 -1.89 1.64 -33.26
N THR A 433 -2.06 1.22 -32.00
CA THR A 433 -2.87 0.05 -31.64
C THR A 433 -4.39 0.28 -31.70
N LEU A 434 -4.87 1.52 -31.69
CA LEU A 434 -6.30 1.83 -31.72
C LEU A 434 -6.85 2.21 -33.11
N GLY A 435 -5.99 2.34 -34.14
CA GLY A 435 -6.39 2.68 -35.50
C GLY A 435 -7.08 4.05 -35.65
N GLN A 436 -7.03 4.91 -34.62
CA GLN A 436 -7.55 6.28 -34.67
C GLN A 436 -6.48 7.23 -35.20
N SER A 437 -6.90 8.20 -36.00
CA SER A 437 -6.05 9.30 -36.40
C SER A 437 -5.57 10.10 -35.17
N THR A 438 -4.27 10.39 -35.10
CA THR A 438 -3.69 11.23 -34.03
C THR A 438 -4.42 12.58 -33.91
N PHE A 439 -4.84 13.15 -35.03
CA PHE A 439 -5.66 14.37 -35.07
C PHE A 439 -7.03 14.20 -34.40
N MET A 440 -7.72 13.05 -34.63
CA MET A 440 -9.02 12.78 -34.02
C MET A 440 -8.92 12.62 -32.52
N LEU A 441 -7.86 11.94 -32.04
CA LEU A 441 -7.59 11.81 -30.60
C LEU A 441 -7.33 13.20 -29.97
N GLU A 442 -6.51 14.00 -30.61
CA GLU A 442 -6.21 15.37 -30.19
C GLU A 442 -7.49 16.22 -30.08
N MET A 443 -8.36 16.18 -31.10
CA MET A 443 -9.62 16.94 -31.08
C MET A 443 -10.59 16.45 -30.01
N ASN A 444 -10.65 15.14 -29.74
CA ASN A 444 -11.47 14.59 -28.68
C ASN A 444 -10.99 15.04 -27.28
N GLU A 445 -9.67 15.05 -27.06
CA GLU A 445 -9.08 15.54 -25.80
C GLU A 445 -9.32 17.05 -25.65
N ALA A 446 -9.09 17.84 -26.70
CA ALA A 446 -9.39 19.26 -26.69
C ALA A 446 -10.87 19.55 -26.42
N ALA A 447 -11.79 18.83 -27.07
CA ALA A 447 -13.22 18.94 -26.83
C ALA A 447 -13.59 18.56 -25.37
N ALA A 448 -12.97 17.52 -24.82
CA ALA A 448 -13.19 17.14 -23.43
C ALA A 448 -12.75 18.26 -22.47
N ILE A 449 -11.61 18.91 -22.72
CA ILE A 449 -11.13 20.07 -21.96
C ILE A 449 -12.13 21.21 -22.06
N LEU A 450 -12.47 21.64 -23.26
CA LEU A 450 -13.36 22.80 -23.49
C LEU A 450 -14.76 22.63 -22.90
N ASN A 451 -15.29 21.40 -22.87
CA ASN A 451 -16.62 21.11 -22.32
C ASN A 451 -16.62 20.93 -20.79
N ASN A 452 -15.51 20.60 -20.17
CA ASN A 452 -15.46 20.25 -18.73
C ASN A 452 -14.64 21.23 -17.88
N ALA A 453 -13.80 22.06 -18.49
CA ALA A 453 -13.03 23.04 -17.76
C ALA A 453 -13.93 24.12 -17.15
N THR A 454 -13.52 24.65 -16.01
CA THR A 454 -14.14 25.76 -15.30
C THR A 454 -13.18 26.93 -15.23
N ASP A 455 -13.65 28.06 -14.71
CA ASP A 455 -12.77 29.19 -14.41
C ASP A 455 -11.73 28.92 -13.34
N ARG A 456 -11.84 27.80 -12.62
CA ARG A 456 -10.92 27.34 -11.56
C ARG A 456 -9.97 26.21 -11.99
N SER A 457 -10.02 25.82 -13.26
CA SER A 457 -9.17 24.76 -13.79
C SER A 457 -7.78 25.26 -14.18
N LEU A 458 -6.78 24.39 -14.06
CA LEU A 458 -5.46 24.57 -14.65
C LEU A 458 -5.39 23.75 -15.95
N ILE A 459 -5.07 24.40 -17.05
CA ILE A 459 -5.07 23.80 -18.39
C ILE A 459 -3.65 23.84 -18.97
N ILE A 460 -3.18 22.71 -19.45
CA ILE A 460 -1.88 22.56 -20.10
C ILE A 460 -2.10 22.02 -21.51
N LEU A 461 -1.71 22.83 -22.49
CA LEU A 461 -1.84 22.52 -23.91
C LEU A 461 -0.45 22.50 -24.56
N ASP A 462 -0.06 21.37 -25.11
CA ASP A 462 1.23 21.22 -25.75
C ASP A 462 1.06 20.92 -27.24
N GLU A 463 1.47 21.87 -28.08
CA GLU A 463 1.50 21.80 -29.54
C GLU A 463 0.17 21.38 -30.18
N ILE A 464 -0.94 22.06 -29.85
CA ILE A 464 -2.26 21.81 -30.46
C ILE A 464 -2.29 22.21 -31.93
N GLY A 465 -2.98 21.39 -32.74
CA GLY A 465 -3.17 21.61 -34.19
C GLY A 465 -2.09 20.95 -35.05
N ARG A 466 -1.22 20.13 -34.48
CA ARG A 466 -0.10 19.53 -35.20
C ARG A 466 -0.50 18.41 -36.18
N GLY A 467 -1.64 17.78 -35.95
CA GLY A 467 -2.14 16.63 -36.73
C GLY A 467 -2.82 16.97 -38.05
N THR A 468 -2.85 18.26 -38.49
CA THR A 468 -3.54 18.72 -39.71
C THR A 468 -2.71 19.69 -40.52
N SER A 469 -3.30 20.33 -41.54
CA SER A 469 -2.61 21.36 -42.30
C SER A 469 -2.27 22.56 -41.41
N THR A 470 -1.17 23.26 -41.73
CA THR A 470 -0.69 24.40 -40.92
C THR A 470 -1.76 25.43 -40.69
N PHE A 471 -2.53 25.83 -41.71
CA PHE A 471 -3.57 26.86 -41.61
C PHE A 471 -4.76 26.39 -40.76
N ASP A 472 -5.18 25.12 -40.90
CA ASP A 472 -6.24 24.56 -40.09
C ASP A 472 -5.79 24.44 -38.62
N GLY A 473 -4.54 23.98 -38.40
CA GLY A 473 -3.94 23.87 -37.07
C GLY A 473 -3.87 25.21 -36.33
N ILE A 474 -3.41 26.27 -37.00
CA ILE A 474 -3.40 27.64 -36.47
C ILE A 474 -4.82 28.08 -36.12
N SER A 475 -5.79 27.90 -37.04
CA SER A 475 -7.18 28.32 -36.83
C SER A 475 -7.82 27.63 -35.63
N ILE A 476 -7.59 26.33 -35.45
CA ILE A 476 -8.08 25.56 -34.32
C ILE A 476 -7.42 26.03 -33.02
N ALA A 477 -6.11 26.15 -32.98
CA ALA A 477 -5.38 26.61 -31.81
C ALA A 477 -5.79 28.02 -31.38
N TRP A 478 -5.98 28.92 -32.34
CA TRP A 478 -6.49 30.29 -32.12
C TRP A 478 -7.85 30.27 -31.45
N ALA A 479 -8.81 29.55 -32.04
CA ALA A 479 -10.18 29.45 -31.52
C ALA A 479 -10.22 28.83 -30.08
N ILE A 480 -9.35 27.86 -29.81
CA ILE A 480 -9.23 27.26 -28.48
C ILE A 480 -8.72 28.30 -27.47
N VAL A 481 -7.66 29.03 -27.76
CA VAL A 481 -7.14 30.08 -26.87
C VAL A 481 -8.16 31.17 -26.59
N GLU A 482 -8.88 31.63 -27.62
CA GLU A 482 -9.99 32.61 -27.45
C GLU A 482 -11.10 32.06 -26.54
N HIS A 483 -11.46 30.78 -26.70
CA HIS A 483 -12.47 30.16 -25.85
C HIS A 483 -12.01 30.08 -24.39
N LEU A 484 -10.76 29.63 -24.15
CA LEU A 484 -10.18 29.54 -22.82
C LEU A 484 -10.03 30.91 -22.15
N GLN A 485 -9.76 31.94 -22.92
CA GLN A 485 -9.76 33.33 -22.44
C GLN A 485 -11.14 33.73 -21.89
N LYS A 486 -12.23 33.40 -22.62
CA LYS A 486 -13.60 33.65 -22.16
C LYS A 486 -13.99 32.84 -20.93
N LEU A 487 -13.48 31.63 -20.84
CA LEU A 487 -13.67 30.75 -19.68
C LEU A 487 -12.94 31.25 -18.42
N ASN A 488 -11.95 32.12 -18.60
CA ASN A 488 -11.09 32.63 -17.51
C ASN A 488 -10.20 31.58 -16.80
N ALA A 489 -9.94 30.41 -17.35
CA ALA A 489 -9.07 29.38 -16.76
C ALA A 489 -7.58 29.76 -16.81
N LEU A 490 -6.79 29.33 -15.82
CA LEU A 490 -5.34 29.44 -15.88
C LEU A 490 -4.78 28.45 -16.91
N THR A 491 -4.08 28.96 -17.91
CA THR A 491 -3.65 28.14 -19.04
C THR A 491 -2.19 28.35 -19.39
N LEU A 492 -1.46 27.26 -19.58
CA LEU A 492 -0.14 27.23 -20.21
C LEU A 492 -0.30 26.55 -21.58
N CYS A 493 0.07 27.24 -22.64
CA CYS A 493 -0.06 26.76 -24.01
C CYS A 493 1.29 26.86 -24.72
N ALA A 494 1.93 25.72 -24.97
CA ALA A 494 3.11 25.68 -25.83
C ALA A 494 2.69 25.55 -27.29
N THR A 495 3.34 26.30 -28.14
CA THR A 495 3.09 26.30 -29.59
C THR A 495 4.34 26.55 -30.40
N HIS A 496 4.37 26.00 -31.60
CA HIS A 496 5.36 26.32 -32.63
C HIS A 496 4.79 27.27 -33.70
N TYR A 497 3.51 27.61 -33.61
CA TYR A 497 2.88 28.59 -34.47
C TYR A 497 3.16 30.02 -33.95
N HIS A 498 4.09 30.72 -34.62
CA HIS A 498 4.43 32.08 -34.26
C HIS A 498 3.27 33.07 -34.43
N GLU A 499 2.34 32.76 -35.32
CA GLU A 499 1.15 33.55 -35.58
C GLU A 499 0.27 33.71 -34.34
N LEU A 500 0.20 32.70 -33.47
CA LEU A 500 -0.55 32.76 -32.21
C LEU A 500 -0.06 33.86 -31.26
N THR A 501 1.20 34.30 -31.41
CA THR A 501 1.72 35.39 -30.57
C THR A 501 0.98 36.71 -30.78
N ALA A 502 0.26 36.89 -31.88
CA ALA A 502 -0.59 38.06 -32.14
C ALA A 502 -1.74 38.16 -31.13
N LEU A 503 -2.22 37.02 -30.57
CA LEU A 503 -3.28 37.02 -29.57
C LEU A 503 -2.94 37.85 -28.32
N ALA A 504 -1.68 37.96 -27.97
CA ALA A 504 -1.26 38.79 -26.84
C ALA A 504 -1.42 40.30 -27.10
N GLN A 505 -1.61 40.72 -28.35
CA GLN A 505 -1.93 42.12 -28.70
C GLN A 505 -3.43 42.37 -28.70
N GLU A 506 -4.25 41.34 -28.88
CA GLU A 506 -5.69 41.41 -28.99
C GLU A 506 -6.41 41.11 -27.67
N LEU A 507 -5.78 40.30 -26.78
CA LEU A 507 -6.38 39.78 -25.55
C LEU A 507 -5.54 40.15 -24.33
N ASP A 508 -6.04 41.03 -23.46
CA ASP A 508 -5.32 41.56 -22.29
C ASP A 508 -4.84 40.49 -21.27
N SER A 509 -5.44 39.31 -21.31
CA SER A 509 -5.10 38.22 -20.37
C SER A 509 -4.11 37.22 -20.93
N VAL A 510 -3.65 37.38 -22.15
CA VAL A 510 -2.69 36.53 -22.86
C VAL A 510 -1.33 37.21 -22.87
N ALA A 511 -0.29 36.47 -22.54
CA ALA A 511 1.08 36.97 -22.61
C ALA A 511 2.02 35.95 -23.29
N ASN A 512 2.93 36.48 -24.10
CA ASN A 512 3.92 35.67 -24.80
C ASN A 512 5.17 35.46 -23.96
N PHE A 513 5.65 34.23 -23.93
CA PHE A 513 6.90 33.83 -23.30
C PHE A 513 7.72 32.98 -24.25
N SER A 514 9.01 33.00 -24.06
CA SER A 514 9.92 32.13 -24.81
C SER A 514 10.89 31.43 -23.88
N ILE A 515 11.21 30.18 -24.17
CA ILE A 515 12.26 29.48 -23.45
C ILE A 515 13.60 29.93 -24.00
N ARG A 516 14.47 30.39 -23.10
CA ARG A 516 15.85 30.75 -23.40
C ARG A 516 16.75 29.55 -23.10
N LEU A 517 17.49 29.11 -24.07
CA LEU A 517 18.56 28.13 -23.90
C LEU A 517 19.83 28.88 -23.54
N GLU A 518 20.46 28.52 -22.43
CA GLU A 518 21.82 28.94 -22.09
C GLU A 518 22.74 27.73 -22.36
N GLU A 519 23.55 27.82 -23.41
CA GLU A 519 24.64 26.87 -23.64
C GLU A 519 25.78 27.28 -22.71
N GLU A 520 26.13 26.45 -21.72
CA GLU A 520 27.42 26.58 -21.05
C GLU A 520 28.50 26.24 -22.09
N GLY A 521 29.18 27.28 -22.53
CA GLY A 521 30.27 27.13 -23.50
C GLY A 521 31.36 26.22 -22.94
N GLU A 522 31.79 25.26 -23.75
CA GLU A 522 33.05 24.55 -23.54
C GLU A 522 34.17 25.60 -23.36
N GLN A 523 34.80 25.60 -22.16
CA GLN A 523 36.08 26.26 -21.92
C GLN A 523 37.22 25.33 -22.30
#